data_f6cf69ba30729a43c0c9afaeff98c5b4
#
_entry.id   f6cf69ba30729a43c0c9afaeff98c5b4
#
_cell.length_a   1.000
_cell.length_b   1.000
_cell.length_c   1.000
_cell.angle_alpha   90.00
_cell.angle_beta   90.00
_cell.angle_gamma   90.00
#
_symmetry.space_group_name_H-M   'P 1'
#
loop_
_entity.id
_entity.type
_entity.pdbx_description
1 polymer ?
#
loop_
_entity_poly.entity_id
_entity_poly.type
_entity_poly.pdbx_seq_one_letter_code
_entity_poly.pdbx_strand_id
1 'polypeptide(L)'
;MDDSVAAYTHALHWSLSGSQAHANKSIEILNDYARTLKSVEGHDARLLVGITGIHFVNAAELIAHSDTQWQVADRERFAKMLREVLYPVIENFYPRANGNWDASMIQTMMGIGIFLDDRSIYQRGVDYFLNGEGNGRLTNYIRPSGQCQESGRDQHHTLMGLGYLTSAAEIARNQGLDLYETAGNRLATAFEYCAKYGLGHAVPFERFVSIGGWYDHHKISEVGRGWEVPVFELAYRHYHHRKKMLMPFSEQVLRKTRPEEPSTTHKPWSTLICAQEPLPVKKVALRVEKLAAIQGTEKWDWWQARTAQVPGDQPFWITTMSETGKKVSHDFHDIYQSLSRDEGKTWSKPEIIHSLKRSEEDNGFEVAPGDMWPTWHAKSGLIIATGKTFNFEGGKREIFNREKVSYAVMNPKSGEWAPMKFLKMPEKDRLGMTIVAPNAGNNQRVDLPNGDILLPVRYQRGLKQRNYTTVVVRCGFDGETLTYKDHGSELNIPRDRGLYEPSLTEFEGWYYLTLRADHSAFVTRGKDGINFESIREWKFDDGTSLGSYNTQQHWITAGGGLFLIYTRKGADNDHVFRHRAPLFIGQVHPETLRVIRSTERILIPENHATLGNSGVCRLNDRESLVTCG
;
A
#
# COMPACT_ATOMS: atom_id res chain seq x y z
N MET A 1 30.35 -15.72 0.66
CA MET A 1 29.57 -14.50 0.35
C MET A 1 28.11 -14.67 0.77
N ASP A 2 27.49 -15.80 0.47
CA ASP A 2 26.06 -16.02 0.78
C ASP A 2 25.74 -15.90 2.27
N ASP A 3 26.56 -16.48 3.15
CA ASP A 3 26.34 -16.39 4.61
C ASP A 3 26.39 -14.97 5.15
N SER A 4 27.23 -14.10 4.59
CA SER A 4 27.28 -12.70 5.01
C SER A 4 26.00 -11.94 4.62
N VAL A 5 25.46 -12.23 3.45
CA VAL A 5 24.16 -11.72 2.99
C VAL A 5 23.03 -12.32 3.81
N ALA A 6 23.08 -13.62 4.12
CA ALA A 6 22.08 -14.29 4.96
C ALA A 6 22.04 -13.68 6.38
N ALA A 7 23.21 -13.47 7.01
CA ALA A 7 23.28 -12.83 8.32
C ALA A 7 22.62 -11.45 8.32
N TYR A 8 22.93 -10.62 7.32
CA TYR A 8 22.34 -9.30 7.18
C TYR A 8 20.82 -9.35 6.87
N THR A 9 20.39 -10.25 5.99
CA THR A 9 18.97 -10.44 5.65
C THR A 9 18.16 -10.83 6.89
N HIS A 10 18.66 -11.77 7.70
CA HIS A 10 18.01 -12.19 8.94
C HIS A 10 17.97 -11.05 9.98
N ALA A 11 19.06 -10.29 10.14
CA ALA A 11 19.08 -9.13 11.03
C ALA A 11 18.06 -8.05 10.60
N LEU A 12 17.98 -7.78 9.30
CA LEU A 12 17.02 -6.83 8.75
C LEU A 12 15.57 -7.31 8.94
N HIS A 13 15.31 -8.60 8.69
CA HIS A 13 13.98 -9.18 8.91
C HIS A 13 13.56 -9.08 10.39
N TRP A 14 14.48 -9.35 11.32
CA TRP A 14 14.24 -9.11 12.75
C TRP A 14 13.85 -7.65 13.01
N SER A 15 14.61 -6.70 12.51
CA SER A 15 14.38 -5.26 12.73
C SER A 15 13.01 -4.78 12.20
N LEU A 16 12.46 -5.44 11.18
CA LEU A 16 11.17 -5.10 10.56
C LEU A 16 9.99 -5.84 11.17
N SER A 17 10.17 -7.08 11.61
CA SER A 17 9.08 -7.97 12.04
C SER A 17 9.06 -8.31 13.52
N GLY A 18 10.18 -8.11 14.24
CA GLY A 18 10.35 -8.58 15.62
C GLY A 18 10.43 -10.11 15.75
N SER A 19 10.67 -10.85 14.66
CA SER A 19 10.72 -12.32 14.67
C SER A 19 12.00 -12.84 15.30
N GLN A 20 11.92 -13.36 16.54
CA GLN A 20 13.07 -13.90 17.29
C GLN A 20 13.81 -15.02 16.54
N ALA A 21 13.12 -15.80 15.72
CA ALA A 21 13.76 -16.84 14.90
C ALA A 21 14.80 -16.26 13.95
N HIS A 22 14.52 -15.09 13.37
CA HIS A 22 15.46 -14.40 12.48
C HIS A 22 16.61 -13.76 13.26
N ALA A 23 16.36 -13.16 14.44
CA ALA A 23 17.45 -12.71 15.31
C ALA A 23 18.41 -13.85 15.66
N ASN A 24 17.86 -14.97 16.10
CA ASN A 24 18.64 -16.16 16.47
C ASN A 24 19.48 -16.70 15.28
N LYS A 25 18.93 -16.71 14.06
CA LYS A 25 19.66 -17.17 12.88
C LYS A 25 20.80 -16.24 12.50
N SER A 26 20.59 -14.92 12.57
CA SER A 26 21.67 -13.96 12.37
C SER A 26 22.79 -14.14 13.41
N ILE A 27 22.44 -14.26 14.70
CA ILE A 27 23.37 -14.52 15.81
C ILE A 27 24.17 -15.82 15.59
N GLU A 28 23.49 -16.88 15.18
CA GLU A 28 24.13 -18.17 14.87
C GLU A 28 25.23 -17.99 13.83
N ILE A 29 24.92 -17.37 12.69
CA ILE A 29 25.88 -17.15 11.61
C ILE A 29 27.08 -16.31 12.11
N LEU A 30 26.80 -15.17 12.78
CA LEU A 30 27.85 -14.29 13.31
C LEU A 30 28.77 -15.01 14.29
N ASN A 31 28.19 -15.81 15.19
CA ASN A 31 28.93 -16.57 16.20
C ASN A 31 29.76 -17.70 15.58
N ASP A 32 29.25 -18.37 14.55
CA ASP A 32 29.98 -19.44 13.87
C ASP A 32 31.21 -18.91 13.16
N TYR A 33 31.08 -17.80 12.45
CA TYR A 33 32.25 -17.11 11.85
C TYR A 33 33.24 -16.64 12.92
N ALA A 34 32.78 -16.05 14.01
CA ALA A 34 33.62 -15.59 15.11
C ALA A 34 34.41 -16.71 15.80
N ARG A 35 33.86 -17.96 15.82
CA ARG A 35 34.54 -19.14 16.38
C ARG A 35 35.50 -19.80 15.41
N THR A 36 35.15 -19.86 14.13
CA THR A 36 35.82 -20.74 13.17
C THR A 36 36.79 -20.04 12.23
N LEU A 37 36.51 -18.78 11.86
CA LEU A 37 37.36 -18.04 10.93
C LEU A 37 38.68 -17.63 11.59
N LYS A 38 39.82 -18.08 11.02
CA LYS A 38 41.16 -17.83 11.57
C LYS A 38 42.02 -16.97 10.66
N SER A 39 41.83 -17.06 9.33
CA SER A 39 42.54 -16.25 8.34
C SER A 39 41.68 -16.11 7.08
N VAL A 40 41.96 -15.07 6.28
CA VAL A 40 41.47 -14.92 4.90
C VAL A 40 42.69 -14.66 4.04
N GLU A 41 43.00 -15.61 3.16
CA GLU A 41 44.23 -15.62 2.37
C GLU A 41 43.94 -15.74 0.87
N GLY A 42 44.93 -15.48 0.06
CA GLY A 42 44.88 -15.58 -1.40
C GLY A 42 44.83 -14.23 -2.10
N HIS A 43 44.86 -14.30 -3.43
CA HIS A 43 44.95 -13.10 -4.27
C HIS A 43 43.81 -12.10 -4.00
N ASP A 44 42.59 -12.62 -3.93
CA ASP A 44 41.37 -11.80 -3.81
C ASP A 44 40.93 -11.57 -2.35
N ALA A 45 41.76 -11.92 -1.36
CA ALA A 45 41.42 -11.82 0.07
C ALA A 45 40.92 -10.42 0.46
N ARG A 46 41.61 -9.36 -0.01
CA ARG A 46 41.25 -7.96 0.25
C ARG A 46 39.85 -7.62 -0.30
N LEU A 47 39.60 -8.00 -1.56
CA LEU A 47 38.31 -7.78 -2.20
C LEU A 47 37.20 -8.57 -1.50
N LEU A 48 37.46 -9.84 -1.17
CA LEU A 48 36.50 -10.70 -0.47
C LEU A 48 36.11 -10.10 0.89
N VAL A 49 37.11 -9.69 1.70
CA VAL A 49 36.84 -9.04 3.00
C VAL A 49 36.12 -7.70 2.81
N GLY A 50 36.50 -6.92 1.79
CA GLY A 50 35.86 -5.64 1.49
C GLY A 50 34.38 -5.77 1.10
N ILE A 51 34.00 -6.87 0.43
CA ILE A 51 32.61 -7.12 0.03
C ILE A 51 31.80 -7.74 1.19
N THR A 52 32.33 -8.79 1.83
CA THR A 52 31.58 -9.58 2.81
C THR A 52 31.59 -8.96 4.21
N GLY A 53 32.69 -8.29 4.57
CA GLY A 53 32.87 -7.69 5.88
C GLY A 53 31.81 -6.66 6.22
N ILE A 54 31.41 -5.83 5.26
CA ILE A 54 30.36 -4.82 5.50
C ILE A 54 28.99 -5.46 5.76
N HIS A 55 28.69 -6.60 5.13
CA HIS A 55 27.44 -7.32 5.41
C HIS A 55 27.42 -7.87 6.83
N PHE A 56 28.52 -8.50 7.26
CA PHE A 56 28.66 -8.99 8.63
C PHE A 56 28.58 -7.86 9.67
N VAL A 57 29.25 -6.73 9.40
CA VAL A 57 29.22 -5.58 10.31
C VAL A 57 27.82 -5.00 10.39
N ASN A 58 27.13 -4.80 9.26
CA ASN A 58 25.74 -4.30 9.25
C ASN A 58 24.78 -5.24 9.98
N ALA A 59 24.95 -6.56 9.82
CA ALA A 59 24.16 -7.54 10.58
C ALA A 59 24.43 -7.41 12.09
N ALA A 60 25.71 -7.34 12.47
CA ALA A 60 26.13 -7.22 13.86
C ALA A 60 25.63 -5.93 14.52
N GLU A 61 25.68 -4.79 13.82
CA GLU A 61 25.13 -3.51 14.29
C GLU A 61 23.63 -3.60 14.58
N LEU A 62 22.84 -4.15 13.64
CA LEU A 62 21.40 -4.31 13.84
C LEU A 62 21.07 -5.22 15.03
N ILE A 63 21.82 -6.32 15.20
CA ILE A 63 21.62 -7.29 16.28
C ILE A 63 22.11 -6.74 17.62
N ALA A 64 23.26 -6.08 17.67
CA ALA A 64 23.87 -5.59 18.90
C ALA A 64 23.08 -4.41 19.55
N HIS A 65 22.44 -3.59 18.72
CA HIS A 65 21.68 -2.40 19.14
C HIS A 65 20.18 -2.61 19.20
N SER A 66 19.72 -3.87 19.24
CA SER A 66 18.32 -4.24 19.42
C SER A 66 18.19 -5.34 20.49
N ASP A 67 16.96 -5.56 21.00
CA ASP A 67 16.70 -6.51 22.08
C ASP A 67 16.69 -7.97 21.57
N THR A 68 17.81 -8.41 21.01
CA THR A 68 17.98 -9.74 20.40
C THR A 68 18.53 -10.79 21.36
N GLN A 69 18.94 -10.39 22.59
CA GLN A 69 19.59 -11.24 23.57
C GLN A 69 20.95 -11.82 23.10
N TRP A 70 21.64 -11.18 22.17
CA TRP A 70 23.00 -11.57 21.79
C TRP A 70 23.96 -11.42 22.96
N GLN A 71 24.58 -12.54 23.38
CA GLN A 71 25.41 -12.58 24.59
C GLN A 71 26.65 -11.71 24.46
N VAL A 72 27.01 -10.99 25.53
CA VAL A 72 28.17 -10.07 25.54
C VAL A 72 29.45 -10.79 25.12
N ALA A 73 29.71 -11.99 25.67
CA ALA A 73 30.90 -12.78 25.34
C ALA A 73 30.98 -13.18 23.85
N ASP A 74 29.85 -13.42 23.21
CA ASP A 74 29.80 -13.72 21.78
C ASP A 74 30.03 -12.48 20.94
N ARG A 75 29.48 -11.34 21.33
CA ARG A 75 29.74 -10.04 20.69
C ARG A 75 31.22 -9.64 20.81
N GLU A 76 31.84 -9.84 21.95
CA GLU A 76 33.27 -9.62 22.14
C GLU A 76 34.13 -10.53 21.27
N ARG A 77 33.73 -11.80 21.12
CA ARG A 77 34.41 -12.74 20.23
C ARG A 77 34.29 -12.30 18.77
N PHE A 78 33.12 -11.83 18.36
CA PHE A 78 32.92 -11.27 17.02
C PHE A 78 33.76 -10.01 16.79
N ALA A 79 33.79 -9.09 17.74
CA ALA A 79 34.65 -7.92 17.72
C ALA A 79 36.15 -8.29 17.61
N LYS A 80 36.57 -9.32 18.32
CA LYS A 80 37.93 -9.87 18.22
C LYS A 80 38.24 -10.39 16.81
N MET A 81 37.32 -11.15 16.19
CA MET A 81 37.46 -11.63 14.81
C MET A 81 37.59 -10.45 13.81
N LEU A 82 36.77 -9.41 13.98
CA LEU A 82 36.90 -8.22 13.13
C LEU A 82 38.28 -7.58 13.25
N ARG A 83 38.78 -7.41 14.47
CA ARG A 83 40.05 -6.74 14.76
C ARG A 83 41.28 -7.57 14.35
N GLU A 84 41.26 -8.88 14.60
CA GLU A 84 42.44 -9.74 14.47
C GLU A 84 42.47 -10.53 13.15
N VAL A 85 41.32 -10.73 12.50
CA VAL A 85 41.23 -11.55 11.27
C VAL A 85 40.85 -10.71 10.05
N LEU A 86 39.77 -9.91 10.11
CA LEU A 86 39.32 -9.18 8.91
C LEU A 86 40.07 -7.87 8.69
N TYR A 87 40.23 -7.05 9.73
CA TYR A 87 40.86 -5.74 9.59
C TYR A 87 42.30 -5.83 9.06
N PRO A 88 43.20 -6.73 9.51
CA PRO A 88 44.55 -6.84 9.00
C PRO A 88 44.65 -7.11 7.48
N VAL A 89 43.63 -7.80 6.93
CA VAL A 89 43.58 -8.10 5.49
C VAL A 89 43.37 -6.82 4.66
N ILE A 90 42.58 -5.88 5.18
CA ILE A 90 42.21 -4.62 4.49
C ILE A 90 42.90 -3.38 5.04
N GLU A 91 43.72 -3.52 6.06
CA GLU A 91 44.43 -2.42 6.68
C GLU A 91 45.27 -1.65 5.66
N ASN A 92 45.91 -2.35 4.74
CA ASN A 92 46.73 -1.75 3.69
C ASN A 92 45.99 -1.79 2.36
N PHE A 93 45.63 -0.62 1.86
CA PHE A 93 45.03 -0.46 0.55
C PHE A 93 45.93 -0.98 -0.59
N TYR A 94 45.32 -1.23 -1.76
CA TYR A 94 46.05 -1.72 -2.92
C TYR A 94 45.97 -0.72 -4.09
N PRO A 95 46.77 0.37 -4.04
CA PRO A 95 46.65 1.52 -4.94
C PRO A 95 46.72 1.19 -6.43
N ARG A 96 47.39 0.09 -6.80
CA ARG A 96 47.55 -0.33 -8.20
C ARG A 96 46.42 -1.20 -8.73
N ALA A 97 45.58 -1.77 -7.85
CA ALA A 97 44.40 -2.52 -8.28
C ALA A 97 43.38 -1.60 -8.94
N ASN A 98 42.37 -2.19 -9.56
CA ASN A 98 41.18 -1.45 -9.97
C ASN A 98 40.49 -0.83 -8.75
N GLY A 99 39.87 0.31 -8.94
CA GLY A 99 39.38 1.14 -7.82
C GLY A 99 38.25 0.48 -7.01
N ASN A 100 37.51 -0.47 -7.57
CA ASN A 100 36.51 -1.24 -6.82
C ASN A 100 37.11 -2.00 -5.63
N TRP A 101 38.39 -2.41 -5.69
CA TRP A 101 39.06 -3.08 -4.57
C TRP A 101 39.17 -2.14 -3.36
N ASP A 102 39.84 -1.01 -3.54
CA ASP A 102 40.02 -0.02 -2.46
C ASP A 102 38.64 0.52 -2.00
N ALA A 103 37.71 0.76 -2.91
CA ALA A 103 36.36 1.21 -2.56
C ALA A 103 35.62 0.21 -1.63
N SER A 104 35.77 -1.10 -1.89
CA SER A 104 35.22 -2.14 -1.02
C SER A 104 35.88 -2.17 0.36
N MET A 105 37.19 -1.95 0.41
CA MET A 105 37.99 -1.89 1.64
C MET A 105 37.59 -0.65 2.48
N ILE A 106 37.38 0.51 1.85
CA ILE A 106 36.95 1.75 2.51
C ILE A 106 35.65 1.53 3.29
N GLN A 107 34.58 1.05 2.63
CA GLN A 107 33.30 0.86 3.30
C GLN A 107 33.40 -0.10 4.49
N THR A 108 34.12 -1.21 4.32
CA THR A 108 34.25 -2.22 5.38
C THR A 108 35.12 -1.74 6.53
N MET A 109 36.22 -1.05 6.23
CA MET A 109 37.07 -0.44 7.25
C MET A 109 36.29 0.57 8.11
N MET A 110 35.52 1.45 7.47
CA MET A 110 34.67 2.41 8.19
C MET A 110 33.64 1.70 9.06
N GLY A 111 32.99 0.65 8.55
CA GLY A 111 32.02 -0.14 9.30
C GLY A 111 32.66 -0.86 10.51
N ILE A 112 33.84 -1.50 10.32
CA ILE A 112 34.60 -2.12 11.40
C ILE A 112 34.95 -1.10 12.49
N GLY A 113 35.42 0.08 12.09
CA GLY A 113 35.76 1.16 13.03
C GLY A 113 34.57 1.57 13.90
N ILE A 114 33.37 1.64 13.32
CA ILE A 114 32.13 1.95 14.06
C ILE A 114 31.79 0.84 15.04
N PHE A 115 31.72 -0.41 14.57
CA PHE A 115 31.35 -1.55 15.43
C PHE A 115 32.30 -1.75 16.61
N LEU A 116 33.60 -1.48 16.40
CA LEU A 116 34.63 -1.59 17.43
C LEU A 116 34.76 -0.33 18.30
N ASP A 117 33.97 0.71 18.06
CA ASP A 117 34.15 2.05 18.64
C ASP A 117 35.61 2.56 18.52
N ASP A 118 36.23 2.27 17.36
CA ASP A 118 37.62 2.61 17.06
C ASP A 118 37.69 3.71 16.00
N ARG A 119 37.77 4.95 16.48
CA ARG A 119 37.80 6.13 15.62
C ARG A 119 39.01 6.15 14.67
N SER A 120 40.12 5.51 15.03
CA SER A 120 41.32 5.51 14.18
C SER A 120 41.09 4.65 12.92
N ILE A 121 40.46 3.50 13.08
CA ILE A 121 40.08 2.63 11.95
C ILE A 121 39.06 3.33 11.05
N TYR A 122 38.00 3.92 11.63
CA TYR A 122 37.02 4.69 10.89
C TYR A 122 37.63 5.85 10.09
N GLN A 123 38.46 6.67 10.77
CA GLN A 123 39.06 7.85 10.15
C GLN A 123 39.98 7.47 9.00
N ARG A 124 40.72 6.36 9.10
CA ARG A 124 41.59 5.85 8.03
C ARG A 124 40.79 5.58 6.75
N GLY A 125 39.61 5.01 6.83
CA GLY A 125 38.71 4.84 5.67
C GLY A 125 38.24 6.17 5.08
N VAL A 126 37.85 7.14 5.94
CA VAL A 126 37.47 8.48 5.52
C VAL A 126 38.65 9.20 4.81
N ASP A 127 39.85 9.14 5.40
CA ASP A 127 41.02 9.80 4.84
C ASP A 127 41.41 9.22 3.47
N TYR A 128 41.28 7.89 3.30
CA TYR A 128 41.56 7.28 2.00
C TYR A 128 40.49 7.60 0.94
N PHE A 129 39.20 7.66 1.34
CA PHE A 129 38.14 8.13 0.46
C PHE A 129 38.42 9.53 -0.12
N LEU A 130 38.91 10.44 0.72
CA LEU A 130 39.16 11.82 0.36
C LEU A 130 40.54 12.03 -0.29
N ASN A 131 41.57 11.38 0.22
CA ASN A 131 42.98 11.74 -0.04
C ASN A 131 43.85 10.54 -0.43
N GLY A 132 43.29 9.33 -0.56
CA GLY A 132 44.03 8.13 -0.95
C GLY A 132 44.82 8.30 -2.26
N GLU A 133 45.90 7.60 -2.38
CA GLU A 133 46.75 7.68 -3.59
C GLU A 133 46.30 6.73 -4.71
N GLY A 134 45.46 5.72 -4.40
CA GLY A 134 45.06 4.68 -5.34
C GLY A 134 43.85 5.00 -6.19
N ASN A 135 43.50 4.03 -7.05
CA ASN A 135 42.36 4.13 -7.96
C ASN A 135 41.02 4.21 -7.26
N GLY A 136 40.87 3.73 -6.02
CA GLY A 136 39.61 3.74 -5.25
C GLY A 136 39.34 5.06 -4.50
N ARG A 137 40.27 6.02 -4.48
CA ARG A 137 39.94 7.37 -4.00
C ARG A 137 38.84 7.96 -4.87
N LEU A 138 37.86 8.67 -4.28
CA LEU A 138 36.71 9.20 -5.01
C LEU A 138 37.08 9.93 -6.31
N THR A 139 38.01 10.90 -6.23
CA THR A 139 38.41 11.73 -7.39
C THR A 139 39.35 11.05 -8.36
N ASN A 140 39.99 9.94 -7.98
CA ASN A 140 40.75 9.07 -8.89
C ASN A 140 39.79 8.07 -9.57
N TYR A 141 38.76 7.62 -8.87
CA TYR A 141 37.76 6.69 -9.41
C TYR A 141 36.81 7.38 -10.38
N ILE A 142 36.36 8.61 -10.08
CA ILE A 142 35.35 9.33 -10.84
C ILE A 142 35.90 10.65 -11.39
N ARG A 143 35.87 10.81 -12.71
CA ARG A 143 36.21 12.05 -13.40
C ARG A 143 35.12 13.12 -13.24
N PRO A 144 35.40 14.40 -13.51
CA PRO A 144 34.40 15.46 -13.50
C PRO A 144 33.20 15.21 -14.41
N SER A 145 33.38 14.49 -15.51
CA SER A 145 32.33 14.08 -16.44
C SER A 145 31.37 13.01 -15.89
N GLY A 146 31.69 12.34 -14.78
CA GLY A 146 31.01 11.17 -14.23
C GLY A 146 31.58 9.83 -14.71
N GLN A 147 32.48 9.84 -15.68
CA GLN A 147 33.17 8.64 -16.14
C GLN A 147 33.98 8.01 -14.99
N CYS A 148 33.76 6.71 -14.74
CA CYS A 148 34.50 5.97 -13.72
C CYS A 148 35.78 5.32 -14.28
N GLN A 149 36.74 5.00 -13.41
CA GLN A 149 37.98 4.33 -13.75
C GLN A 149 37.78 3.04 -14.53
N GLU A 150 36.77 2.28 -14.20
CA GLU A 150 36.48 0.97 -14.80
C GLU A 150 35.47 1.03 -15.96
N SER A 151 34.99 2.23 -16.36
CA SER A 151 34.02 2.37 -17.46
C SER A 151 34.51 1.81 -18.80
N GLY A 152 35.79 1.73 -19.01
CA GLY A 152 36.39 1.09 -20.18
C GLY A 152 36.66 -0.41 -20.02
N ARG A 153 36.58 -0.94 -18.79
CA ARG A 153 36.73 -2.37 -18.49
C ARG A 153 35.41 -3.12 -18.70
N ASP A 154 34.41 -2.85 -17.87
CA ASP A 154 33.03 -3.33 -17.97
C ASP A 154 32.11 -2.53 -17.03
N GLN A 155 30.79 -2.63 -17.24
CA GLN A 155 29.82 -1.85 -16.46
C GLN A 155 29.52 -2.46 -15.09
N HIS A 156 29.73 -3.79 -14.92
CA HIS A 156 29.53 -4.45 -13.63
C HIS A 156 30.53 -3.94 -12.58
N HIS A 157 31.82 -4.00 -12.88
CA HIS A 157 32.85 -3.50 -11.97
C HIS A 157 32.79 -1.99 -11.78
N THR A 158 32.41 -1.23 -12.83
CA THR A 158 32.15 0.21 -12.72
C THR A 158 31.09 0.50 -11.64
N LEU A 159 29.96 -0.21 -11.68
CA LEU A 159 28.88 -0.02 -10.71
C LEU A 159 29.23 -0.59 -9.32
N MET A 160 30.07 -1.65 -9.24
CA MET A 160 30.59 -2.15 -7.96
C MET A 160 31.35 -1.06 -7.21
N GLY A 161 32.36 -0.46 -7.82
CA GLY A 161 33.16 0.59 -7.17
C GLY A 161 32.30 1.80 -6.79
N LEU A 162 31.39 2.21 -7.67
CA LEU A 162 30.47 3.31 -7.42
C LEU A 162 29.54 3.00 -6.23
N GLY A 163 29.00 1.79 -6.14
CA GLY A 163 28.15 1.33 -5.04
C GLY A 163 28.89 1.32 -3.70
N TYR A 164 30.15 0.85 -3.68
CA TYR A 164 30.96 0.80 -2.45
C TYR A 164 31.31 2.19 -1.94
N LEU A 165 31.70 3.11 -2.82
CA LEU A 165 31.94 4.51 -2.45
C LEU A 165 30.65 5.18 -1.91
N THR A 166 29.50 4.85 -2.49
CA THR A 166 28.20 5.36 -2.01
C THR A 166 27.85 4.78 -0.64
N SER A 167 28.14 3.50 -0.42
CA SER A 167 27.97 2.86 0.90
C SER A 167 28.85 3.52 1.95
N ALA A 168 30.12 3.82 1.62
CA ALA A 168 31.03 4.56 2.50
C ALA A 168 30.49 5.97 2.82
N ALA A 169 29.95 6.68 1.82
CA ALA A 169 29.35 8.00 2.03
C ALA A 169 28.11 7.94 2.94
N GLU A 170 27.26 6.89 2.83
CA GLU A 170 26.12 6.71 3.73
C GLU A 170 26.55 6.35 5.17
N ILE A 171 27.59 5.53 5.33
CA ILE A 171 28.19 5.25 6.63
C ILE A 171 28.68 6.55 7.28
N ALA A 172 29.43 7.37 6.55
CA ALA A 172 29.92 8.65 7.04
C ALA A 172 28.79 9.60 7.43
N ARG A 173 27.77 9.70 6.60
CA ARG A 173 26.59 10.54 6.86
C ARG A 173 25.88 10.13 8.16
N ASN A 174 25.77 8.85 8.43
CA ASN A 174 25.19 8.35 9.67
C ASN A 174 26.02 8.72 10.91
N GLN A 175 27.31 9.03 10.71
CA GLN A 175 28.21 9.56 11.74
C GLN A 175 28.32 11.10 11.72
N GLY A 176 27.47 11.79 10.96
CA GLY A 176 27.43 13.26 10.90
C GLY A 176 28.41 13.90 9.89
N LEU A 177 29.09 13.11 9.05
CA LEU A 177 30.02 13.60 8.03
C LEU A 177 29.44 13.39 6.63
N ASP A 178 29.16 14.46 5.88
CA ASP A 178 28.60 14.39 4.53
C ASP A 178 29.68 14.20 3.46
N LEU A 179 30.05 12.96 3.18
CA LEU A 179 30.96 12.62 2.08
C LEU A 179 30.28 12.65 0.69
N TYR A 180 28.95 12.71 0.61
CA TYR A 180 28.25 12.82 -0.67
C TYR A 180 28.56 14.14 -1.40
N GLU A 181 28.81 15.23 -0.66
CA GLU A 181 29.14 16.55 -1.25
C GLU A 181 30.55 16.64 -1.81
N THR A 182 31.37 15.62 -1.59
CA THR A 182 32.79 15.63 -2.01
C THR A 182 32.92 15.91 -3.51
N ALA A 183 33.82 16.81 -3.85
CA ALA A 183 34.15 17.23 -5.22
C ALA A 183 32.92 17.69 -6.03
N GLY A 184 31.98 18.41 -5.37
CA GLY A 184 30.80 18.97 -6.02
C GLY A 184 29.75 17.92 -6.40
N ASN A 185 29.45 17.01 -5.47
CA ASN A 185 28.50 15.89 -5.67
C ASN A 185 28.92 14.91 -6.76
N ARG A 186 30.20 14.57 -6.79
CA ARG A 186 30.82 13.73 -7.83
C ARG A 186 30.13 12.38 -8.00
N LEU A 187 29.63 11.78 -6.92
CA LEU A 187 28.84 10.54 -6.97
C LEU A 187 27.56 10.72 -7.79
N ALA A 188 26.80 11.82 -7.62
CA ALA A 188 25.58 12.06 -8.40
C ALA A 188 25.89 12.12 -9.90
N THR A 189 26.95 12.82 -10.28
CA THR A 189 27.37 12.91 -11.69
C THR A 189 27.69 11.54 -12.27
N ALA A 190 28.37 10.68 -11.49
CA ALA A 190 28.70 9.32 -11.93
C ALA A 190 27.46 8.43 -12.07
N PHE A 191 26.51 8.51 -11.15
CA PHE A 191 25.26 7.75 -11.26
C PHE A 191 24.45 8.14 -12.49
N GLU A 192 24.32 9.44 -12.77
CA GLU A 192 23.62 9.90 -13.97
C GLU A 192 24.37 9.51 -15.26
N TYR A 193 25.70 9.55 -15.27
CA TYR A 193 26.51 9.09 -16.40
C TYR A 193 26.30 7.58 -16.66
N CYS A 194 26.44 6.74 -15.62
CA CYS A 194 26.30 5.30 -15.73
C CYS A 194 24.86 4.90 -16.08
N ALA A 195 23.85 5.54 -15.46
CA ALA A 195 22.45 5.33 -15.76
C ALA A 195 22.13 5.66 -17.23
N LYS A 196 22.57 6.83 -17.69
CA LYS A 196 22.39 7.27 -19.09
C LYS A 196 22.96 6.24 -20.07
N TYR A 197 24.19 5.77 -19.81
CA TYR A 197 24.83 4.75 -20.65
C TYR A 197 24.08 3.41 -20.61
N GLY A 198 23.72 2.95 -19.42
CA GLY A 198 22.95 1.70 -19.22
C GLY A 198 21.59 1.71 -19.90
N LEU A 199 20.93 2.86 -19.99
CA LEU A 199 19.65 3.06 -20.71
C LEU A 199 19.80 3.10 -22.24
N GLY A 200 21.00 2.93 -22.79
CA GLY A 200 21.25 2.88 -24.23
C GLY A 200 21.70 4.20 -24.86
N HIS A 201 21.83 5.26 -24.08
CA HIS A 201 22.29 6.56 -24.63
C HIS A 201 23.82 6.60 -24.77
N ALA A 202 24.31 7.42 -25.71
CA ALA A 202 25.72 7.74 -25.81
C ALA A 202 26.14 8.69 -24.67
N VAL A 203 27.35 8.48 -24.15
CA VAL A 203 28.00 9.34 -23.16
C VAL A 203 29.40 9.71 -23.64
N PRO A 204 29.97 10.87 -23.25
CA PRO A 204 31.34 11.19 -23.58
C PRO A 204 32.30 10.22 -22.87
N PHE A 205 33.38 9.82 -23.55
CA PHE A 205 34.41 8.98 -22.98
C PHE A 205 35.79 9.58 -23.30
N GLU A 206 36.59 9.74 -22.28
CA GLU A 206 37.99 10.16 -22.39
C GLU A 206 38.89 8.98 -22.04
N ARG A 207 40.04 8.85 -22.74
CA ARG A 207 41.05 7.85 -22.41
C ARG A 207 41.36 7.88 -20.91
N PHE A 208 41.32 6.72 -20.28
CA PHE A 208 41.61 6.57 -18.85
C PHE A 208 42.83 5.67 -18.63
N VAL A 209 43.86 6.21 -18.02
CA VAL A 209 45.02 5.44 -17.54
C VAL A 209 44.93 5.37 -16.01
N SER A 210 44.91 4.15 -15.45
CA SER A 210 44.87 3.95 -14.01
C SER A 210 46.16 4.39 -13.29
N ILE A 211 46.07 4.63 -11.99
CA ILE A 211 47.25 4.84 -11.15
C ILE A 211 48.15 3.61 -11.28
N GLY A 212 49.43 3.84 -11.58
CA GLY A 212 50.42 2.80 -11.88
C GLY A 212 50.43 2.30 -13.32
N GLY A 213 49.51 2.77 -14.18
CA GLY A 213 49.53 2.52 -15.63
C GLY A 213 49.15 1.12 -16.09
N TRP A 214 48.59 0.28 -15.20
CA TRP A 214 48.26 -1.12 -15.54
C TRP A 214 47.02 -1.28 -16.40
N TYR A 215 46.10 -0.30 -16.33
CA TYR A 215 44.86 -0.29 -17.10
C TYR A 215 44.84 0.98 -17.95
N ASP A 216 44.71 0.81 -19.26
CA ASP A 216 44.68 1.90 -20.24
C ASP A 216 43.46 1.68 -21.17
N HIS A 217 42.41 2.42 -20.91
CA HIS A 217 41.14 2.29 -21.62
C HIS A 217 40.94 3.44 -22.60
N HIS A 218 40.79 3.11 -23.89
CA HIS A 218 40.60 4.08 -24.98
C HIS A 218 39.15 4.26 -25.40
N LYS A 219 38.22 3.40 -24.94
CA LYS A 219 36.78 3.46 -25.22
C LYS A 219 35.99 2.92 -24.05
N ILE A 220 34.72 3.32 -23.96
CA ILE A 220 33.79 2.76 -23.00
C ILE A 220 33.46 1.29 -23.37
N SER A 221 33.31 0.46 -22.38
CA SER A 221 33.00 -0.97 -22.58
C SER A 221 31.50 -1.21 -22.72
N GLU A 222 31.13 -2.02 -23.70
CA GLU A 222 29.73 -2.51 -23.86
C GLU A 222 29.43 -3.73 -22.96
N VAL A 223 30.46 -4.34 -22.34
CA VAL A 223 30.27 -5.50 -21.45
C VAL A 223 29.49 -5.08 -20.22
N GLY A 224 28.38 -5.76 -19.98
CA GLY A 224 27.48 -5.47 -18.85
C GLY A 224 26.67 -4.18 -19.01
N ARG A 225 26.58 -3.60 -20.20
CA ARG A 225 25.74 -2.44 -20.46
C ARG A 225 24.27 -2.79 -20.26
N GLY A 226 23.59 -2.02 -19.39
CA GLY A 226 22.18 -2.25 -19.07
C GLY A 226 21.91 -3.35 -18.06
N TRP A 227 22.95 -3.91 -17.41
CA TRP A 227 22.76 -4.83 -16.29
C TRP A 227 22.07 -4.13 -15.13
N GLU A 228 21.08 -4.82 -14.59
CA GLU A 228 20.31 -4.37 -13.44
C GLU A 228 21.06 -4.75 -12.16
N VAL A 229 21.70 -3.77 -11.54
CA VAL A 229 22.41 -3.93 -10.26
C VAL A 229 21.84 -3.00 -9.19
N PRO A 230 21.76 -3.43 -7.94
CA PRO A 230 21.04 -2.73 -6.88
C PRO A 230 21.86 -1.63 -6.21
N VAL A 231 22.45 -0.72 -6.97
CA VAL A 231 23.36 0.32 -6.43
C VAL A 231 22.79 1.74 -6.42
N PHE A 232 21.70 1.97 -7.16
CA PHE A 232 21.19 3.33 -7.38
C PHE A 232 20.39 3.89 -6.19
N GLU A 233 19.79 3.06 -5.37
CA GLU A 233 18.85 3.49 -4.33
C GLU A 233 19.46 4.44 -3.28
N LEU A 234 20.63 4.14 -2.75
CA LEU A 234 21.28 4.98 -1.75
C LEU A 234 21.58 6.38 -2.28
N ALA A 235 22.14 6.46 -3.50
CA ALA A 235 22.46 7.72 -4.15
C ALA A 235 21.19 8.51 -4.48
N TYR A 236 20.17 7.85 -5.04
CA TYR A 236 18.88 8.47 -5.37
C TYR A 236 18.18 9.01 -4.13
N ARG A 237 18.15 8.23 -3.04
CA ARG A 237 17.63 8.67 -1.74
C ARG A 237 18.34 9.92 -1.24
N HIS A 238 19.68 9.97 -1.33
CA HIS A 238 20.42 11.14 -0.87
C HIS A 238 20.20 12.35 -1.78
N TYR A 239 20.53 12.21 -3.06
CA TYR A 239 20.54 13.37 -3.96
C TYR A 239 19.15 13.82 -4.36
N HIS A 240 18.27 12.90 -4.74
CA HIS A 240 16.91 13.26 -5.17
C HIS A 240 15.98 13.56 -4.01
N HIS A 241 15.86 12.64 -3.04
CA HIS A 241 14.86 12.83 -1.98
C HIS A 241 15.31 13.81 -0.89
N ARG A 242 16.58 13.80 -0.46
CA ARG A 242 17.08 14.70 0.60
C ARG A 242 17.54 16.05 0.06
N LYS A 243 18.37 16.07 -1.01
CA LYS A 243 18.95 17.30 -1.58
C LYS A 243 18.11 17.92 -2.70
N LYS A 244 17.01 17.28 -3.14
CA LYS A 244 16.11 17.74 -4.21
C LYS A 244 16.80 17.96 -5.56
N MET A 245 17.87 17.24 -5.82
CA MET A 245 18.58 17.26 -7.11
C MET A 245 17.81 16.43 -8.15
N LEU A 246 17.85 16.86 -9.40
CA LEU A 246 17.28 16.08 -10.50
C LEU A 246 18.24 14.94 -10.89
N MET A 247 17.71 13.71 -10.90
CA MET A 247 18.43 12.51 -11.29
C MET A 247 17.59 11.67 -12.29
N PRO A 248 17.29 12.22 -13.48
CA PRO A 248 16.28 11.66 -14.40
C PRO A 248 16.69 10.31 -14.99
N PHE A 249 17.98 10.03 -15.17
CA PHE A 249 18.42 8.73 -15.70
C PHE A 249 18.46 7.67 -14.60
N SER A 250 18.94 8.01 -13.41
CA SER A 250 18.87 7.12 -12.23
C SER A 250 17.44 6.76 -11.88
N GLU A 251 16.48 7.70 -11.96
CA GLU A 251 15.06 7.43 -11.77
C GLU A 251 14.53 6.40 -12.77
N GLN A 252 14.89 6.52 -14.06
CA GLN A 252 14.47 5.57 -15.09
C GLN A 252 15.05 4.17 -14.86
N VAL A 253 16.32 4.06 -14.39
CA VAL A 253 16.90 2.77 -14.01
C VAL A 253 16.13 2.18 -12.86
N LEU A 254 15.88 2.93 -11.78
CA LEU A 254 15.17 2.46 -10.60
C LEU A 254 13.74 1.98 -10.90
N ARG A 255 13.04 2.63 -11.83
CA ARG A 255 11.71 2.16 -12.28
C ARG A 255 11.74 0.76 -12.93
N LYS A 256 12.88 0.33 -13.45
CA LYS A 256 13.06 -1.01 -14.06
C LYS A 256 13.55 -2.03 -13.03
N THR A 257 14.39 -1.61 -12.07
CA THR A 257 15.09 -2.51 -11.14
C THR A 257 14.36 -2.73 -9.82
N ARG A 258 13.35 -1.92 -9.49
CA ARG A 258 12.59 -2.05 -8.24
C ARG A 258 11.51 -3.12 -8.33
N PRO A 259 11.39 -4.03 -7.32
CA PRO A 259 12.39 -4.30 -6.29
C PRO A 259 13.57 -5.08 -6.89
N GLU A 260 14.76 -4.76 -6.43
CA GLU A 260 15.97 -5.43 -6.90
C GLU A 260 16.05 -6.89 -6.45
N GLU A 261 16.74 -7.71 -7.25
CA GLU A 261 17.10 -9.09 -6.89
C GLU A 261 18.19 -9.10 -5.80
N PRO A 262 18.23 -10.13 -4.95
CA PRO A 262 19.32 -10.30 -3.98
C PRO A 262 20.68 -10.34 -4.67
N SER A 263 21.66 -9.66 -4.09
CA SER A 263 23.02 -9.62 -4.60
C SER A 263 24.02 -9.98 -3.51
N THR A 264 25.07 -10.72 -3.87
CA THR A 264 26.18 -11.04 -2.97
C THR A 264 27.33 -10.05 -3.07
N THR A 265 27.37 -9.26 -4.14
CA THR A 265 28.42 -8.25 -4.39
C THR A 265 27.99 -6.83 -4.04
N HIS A 266 26.71 -6.58 -3.89
CA HIS A 266 26.15 -5.27 -3.56
C HIS A 266 25.28 -5.36 -2.31
N LYS A 267 24.99 -4.22 -1.69
CA LYS A 267 24.10 -4.16 -0.53
C LYS A 267 22.70 -4.62 -0.95
N PRO A 268 22.22 -5.76 -0.45
CA PRO A 268 20.90 -6.26 -0.80
C PRO A 268 19.79 -5.44 -0.13
N TRP A 269 18.57 -5.57 -0.64
CA TRP A 269 17.36 -4.97 -0.05
C TRP A 269 17.35 -3.43 -0.02
N SER A 270 18.08 -2.80 -0.94
CA SER A 270 18.20 -1.33 -0.98
C SER A 270 16.87 -0.65 -1.26
N THR A 271 16.02 -1.22 -2.11
CA THR A 271 14.64 -0.72 -2.34
C THR A 271 13.84 -0.70 -1.04
N LEU A 272 13.85 -1.81 -0.28
CA LEU A 272 13.14 -1.93 0.99
C LEU A 272 13.60 -0.88 2.03
N ILE A 273 14.91 -0.59 2.05
CA ILE A 273 15.52 0.29 3.06
C ILE A 273 15.50 1.77 2.64
N CYS A 274 15.62 2.05 1.35
CA CYS A 274 15.93 3.39 0.84
C CYS A 274 14.83 4.03 0.01
N ALA A 275 13.99 3.25 -0.69
CA ALA A 275 12.93 3.82 -1.50
C ALA A 275 11.92 4.57 -0.63
N GLN A 276 11.59 5.79 -1.03
CA GLN A 276 10.53 6.59 -0.40
C GLN A 276 9.18 6.40 -1.12
N GLU A 277 9.19 5.72 -2.23
CA GLU A 277 7.99 5.33 -2.97
C GLU A 277 7.55 3.95 -2.50
N PRO A 278 6.24 3.73 -2.39
CA PRO A 278 5.69 2.43 -2.04
C PRO A 278 6.16 1.34 -3.01
N LEU A 279 6.37 0.13 -2.49
CA LEU A 279 6.75 -1.02 -3.32
C LEU A 279 5.65 -1.31 -4.35
N PRO A 280 6.01 -1.77 -5.57
CA PRO A 280 5.03 -2.19 -6.55
C PRO A 280 4.12 -3.28 -6.02
N VAL A 281 2.83 -3.12 -6.22
CA VAL A 281 1.83 -4.12 -5.81
C VAL A 281 1.73 -5.20 -6.88
N LYS A 282 1.74 -6.46 -6.46
CA LYS A 282 1.48 -7.58 -7.37
C LYS A 282 0.09 -7.43 -7.98
N LYS A 283 0.02 -7.37 -9.31
CA LYS A 283 -1.26 -7.33 -10.03
C LYS A 283 -1.95 -8.68 -9.94
N VAL A 284 -3.20 -8.66 -9.48
CA VAL A 284 -4.03 -9.86 -9.36
C VAL A 284 -4.88 -10.02 -10.62
N ALA A 285 -4.79 -11.17 -11.26
CA ALA A 285 -5.66 -11.51 -12.39
C ALA A 285 -7.06 -11.89 -11.88
N LEU A 286 -8.08 -11.21 -12.38
CA LEU A 286 -9.48 -11.48 -12.06
C LEU A 286 -10.15 -12.23 -13.21
N ARG A 287 -10.97 -13.22 -12.86
CA ARG A 287 -11.98 -13.83 -13.72
C ARG A 287 -13.35 -13.27 -13.33
N VAL A 288 -14.15 -12.90 -14.31
CA VAL A 288 -15.52 -12.40 -14.11
C VAL A 288 -16.49 -13.40 -14.73
N GLU A 289 -17.46 -13.84 -13.95
CA GLU A 289 -18.55 -14.69 -14.40
C GLU A 289 -19.89 -13.96 -14.23
N LYS A 290 -20.77 -14.08 -15.21
CA LYS A 290 -22.13 -13.57 -15.14
C LYS A 290 -23.03 -14.66 -14.56
N LEU A 291 -23.71 -14.33 -13.49
CA LEU A 291 -24.71 -15.19 -12.86
C LEU A 291 -26.13 -14.88 -13.36
N ALA A 292 -27.10 -15.66 -12.91
CA ALA A 292 -28.49 -15.43 -13.25
C ALA A 292 -29.00 -14.07 -12.75
N ALA A 293 -29.78 -13.40 -13.57
CA ALA A 293 -30.41 -12.13 -13.23
C ALA A 293 -31.82 -12.35 -12.65
N ILE A 294 -32.15 -11.58 -11.61
CA ILE A 294 -33.51 -11.49 -11.10
C ILE A 294 -34.27 -10.52 -12.00
N GLN A 295 -35.26 -11.00 -12.74
CA GLN A 295 -36.01 -10.21 -13.68
C GLN A 295 -36.97 -9.23 -12.98
N GLY A 296 -37.08 -8.02 -13.47
CA GLY A 296 -38.11 -7.07 -13.11
C GLY A 296 -39.48 -7.49 -13.65
N THR A 297 -40.49 -6.69 -13.41
CA THR A 297 -41.86 -6.90 -13.94
C THR A 297 -42.14 -5.92 -15.08
N GLU A 298 -43.31 -6.01 -15.69
CA GLU A 298 -43.75 -5.01 -16.69
C GLU A 298 -43.88 -3.60 -16.11
N LYS A 299 -44.18 -3.48 -14.80
CA LYS A 299 -44.44 -2.21 -14.11
C LYS A 299 -43.24 -1.70 -13.32
N TRP A 300 -42.38 -2.59 -12.82
CA TRP A 300 -41.35 -2.31 -11.83
C TRP A 300 -40.00 -2.85 -12.27
N ASP A 301 -38.95 -2.10 -11.89
CA ASP A 301 -37.58 -2.55 -11.94
C ASP A 301 -37.03 -2.73 -10.52
N TRP A 302 -35.96 -3.52 -10.36
CA TRP A 302 -35.28 -3.71 -9.10
C TRP A 302 -34.11 -2.73 -8.98
N TRP A 303 -34.06 -2.03 -7.86
CA TRP A 303 -32.98 -1.12 -7.54
C TRP A 303 -32.29 -1.53 -6.25
N GLN A 304 -31.03 -1.10 -6.09
CA GLN A 304 -30.24 -1.27 -4.88
C GLN A 304 -30.14 -2.74 -4.45
N ALA A 305 -29.94 -3.61 -5.41
CA ALA A 305 -29.72 -5.03 -5.14
C ALA A 305 -28.47 -5.21 -4.27
N ARG A 306 -28.66 -5.79 -3.08
CA ARG A 306 -27.60 -6.03 -2.09
C ARG A 306 -27.70 -7.46 -1.59
N THR A 307 -26.59 -8.18 -1.59
CA THR A 307 -26.55 -9.59 -1.24
C THR A 307 -25.77 -9.85 0.04
N ALA A 308 -26.24 -10.76 0.85
CA ALA A 308 -25.51 -11.41 1.93
C ALA A 308 -25.39 -12.91 1.68
N GLN A 309 -24.26 -13.50 2.02
CA GLN A 309 -24.07 -14.94 2.07
C GLN A 309 -24.27 -15.43 3.49
N VAL A 310 -25.11 -16.44 3.68
CA VAL A 310 -25.29 -17.15 4.93
C VAL A 310 -24.49 -18.46 4.85
N PRO A 311 -23.44 -18.63 5.66
CA PRO A 311 -22.67 -19.86 5.69
C PRO A 311 -23.39 -20.96 6.49
N GLY A 312 -22.94 -22.19 6.46
CA GLY A 312 -23.43 -23.34 7.23
C GLY A 312 -23.54 -24.60 6.38
N ASP A 313 -24.22 -25.62 6.92
CA ASP A 313 -24.40 -26.90 6.23
C ASP A 313 -25.28 -26.78 4.97
N GLN A 314 -26.17 -25.81 4.96
CA GLN A 314 -27.01 -25.47 3.81
C GLN A 314 -26.84 -23.98 3.50
N PRO A 315 -25.69 -23.58 2.90
CA PRO A 315 -25.43 -22.19 2.62
C PRO A 315 -26.40 -21.62 1.60
N PHE A 316 -26.74 -20.36 1.74
CA PHE A 316 -27.55 -19.66 0.75
C PHE A 316 -27.19 -18.20 0.66
N TRP A 317 -27.59 -17.59 -0.45
CA TRP A 317 -27.48 -16.15 -0.64
C TRP A 317 -28.87 -15.51 -0.55
N ILE A 318 -28.93 -14.35 0.08
CA ILE A 318 -30.14 -13.53 0.13
C ILE A 318 -29.81 -12.16 -0.47
N THR A 319 -30.60 -11.77 -1.46
CA THR A 319 -30.51 -10.44 -2.07
C THR A 319 -31.74 -9.64 -1.66
N THR A 320 -31.54 -8.47 -1.05
CA THR A 320 -32.59 -7.48 -0.87
C THR A 320 -32.57 -6.48 -2.01
N MET A 321 -33.73 -6.00 -2.43
CA MET A 321 -33.88 -5.04 -3.51
C MET A 321 -35.11 -4.16 -3.26
N SER A 322 -35.03 -2.92 -3.71
CA SER A 322 -36.17 -1.99 -3.66
C SER A 322 -36.91 -2.02 -4.99
N GLU A 323 -38.22 -2.07 -4.91
CA GLU A 323 -39.08 -1.89 -6.07
C GLU A 323 -39.10 -0.41 -6.47
N THR A 324 -39.01 -0.13 -7.76
CA THR A 324 -39.09 1.24 -8.29
C THR A 324 -39.87 1.27 -9.61
N GLY A 325 -40.69 2.30 -9.82
CA GLY A 325 -41.42 2.48 -11.07
C GLY A 325 -40.52 2.67 -12.28
N LYS A 326 -40.91 2.07 -13.41
CA LYS A 326 -40.21 2.31 -14.69
C LYS A 326 -40.27 3.78 -15.07
N LYS A 327 -39.12 4.36 -15.39
CA LYS A 327 -38.96 5.77 -15.80
C LYS A 327 -39.07 6.82 -14.69
N VAL A 328 -39.16 6.45 -13.41
CA VAL A 328 -39.23 7.40 -12.30
C VAL A 328 -38.04 7.22 -11.38
N SER A 329 -37.10 8.15 -11.35
CA SER A 329 -36.03 8.13 -10.35
C SER A 329 -36.57 8.62 -9.00
N HIS A 330 -36.27 7.88 -7.93
CA HIS A 330 -36.65 8.17 -6.54
C HIS A 330 -38.10 7.82 -6.13
N ASP A 331 -38.82 7.03 -6.91
CA ASP A 331 -40.08 6.42 -6.48
C ASP A 331 -39.79 5.06 -5.84
N PHE A 332 -39.43 5.10 -4.57
CA PHE A 332 -39.07 3.90 -3.82
C PHE A 332 -40.30 3.36 -3.10
N HIS A 333 -40.56 2.08 -3.32
CA HIS A 333 -41.63 1.32 -2.72
C HIS A 333 -41.08 0.33 -1.69
N ASP A 334 -41.72 -0.81 -1.59
CA ASP A 334 -41.41 -1.85 -0.60
C ASP A 334 -40.07 -2.53 -0.92
N ILE A 335 -39.50 -3.17 0.10
CA ILE A 335 -38.31 -3.99 -0.02
C ILE A 335 -38.70 -5.44 -0.23
N TYR A 336 -38.09 -6.05 -1.22
CA TYR A 336 -38.23 -7.46 -1.56
C TYR A 336 -36.93 -8.22 -1.26
N GLN A 337 -37.06 -9.52 -1.12
CA GLN A 337 -35.95 -10.47 -1.05
C GLN A 337 -36.09 -11.57 -2.10
N SER A 338 -34.92 -12.09 -2.50
CA SER A 338 -34.83 -13.31 -3.31
C SER A 338 -33.69 -14.17 -2.79
N LEU A 339 -33.84 -15.47 -2.83
CA LEU A 339 -32.88 -16.44 -2.30
C LEU A 339 -32.26 -17.27 -3.41
N SER A 340 -30.97 -17.57 -3.26
CA SER A 340 -30.27 -18.57 -4.08
C SER A 340 -29.61 -19.62 -3.17
N ARG A 341 -29.76 -20.90 -3.54
CA ARG A 341 -29.15 -22.04 -2.83
C ARG A 341 -28.12 -22.79 -3.69
N ASP A 342 -27.79 -22.23 -4.85
CA ASP A 342 -26.92 -22.81 -5.87
C ASP A 342 -25.90 -21.80 -6.37
N GLU A 343 -25.43 -20.92 -5.47
CA GLU A 343 -24.39 -19.92 -5.74
C GLU A 343 -24.78 -18.93 -6.86
N GLY A 344 -26.05 -18.51 -6.89
CA GLY A 344 -26.54 -17.51 -7.83
C GLY A 344 -26.86 -18.03 -9.23
N LYS A 345 -26.84 -19.34 -9.45
CA LYS A 345 -27.26 -19.95 -10.72
C LYS A 345 -28.77 -19.83 -10.94
N THR A 346 -29.53 -19.93 -9.86
CA THR A 346 -30.96 -19.64 -9.85
C THR A 346 -31.35 -18.81 -8.62
N TRP A 347 -32.46 -18.09 -8.73
CA TRP A 347 -33.01 -17.24 -7.69
C TRP A 347 -34.48 -17.56 -7.49
N SER A 348 -34.95 -17.54 -6.23
CA SER A 348 -36.37 -17.64 -5.93
C SER A 348 -37.13 -16.45 -6.52
N LYS A 349 -38.44 -16.60 -6.71
CA LYS A 349 -39.30 -15.46 -7.03
C LYS A 349 -39.17 -14.39 -5.94
N PRO A 350 -39.00 -13.11 -6.29
CA PRO A 350 -38.97 -12.03 -5.31
C PRO A 350 -40.19 -11.98 -4.43
N GLU A 351 -40.00 -11.90 -3.12
CA GLU A 351 -41.04 -11.85 -2.10
C GLU A 351 -40.91 -10.58 -1.28
N ILE A 352 -42.01 -9.92 -0.97
CA ILE A 352 -42.05 -8.72 -0.16
C ILE A 352 -41.67 -9.03 1.28
N ILE A 353 -40.84 -8.18 1.87
CA ILE A 353 -40.51 -8.26 3.30
C ILE A 353 -41.55 -7.43 4.08
N HIS A 354 -42.58 -8.10 4.58
CA HIS A 354 -43.71 -7.43 5.21
C HIS A 354 -43.36 -6.53 6.39
N SER A 355 -42.34 -6.88 7.18
CA SER A 355 -41.87 -6.10 8.32
C SER A 355 -41.06 -4.84 7.91
N LEU A 356 -40.75 -4.71 6.63
CA LEU A 356 -39.97 -3.58 6.06
C LEU A 356 -40.82 -2.77 5.06
N LYS A 357 -42.13 -2.76 5.24
CA LYS A 357 -43.04 -1.91 4.48
C LYS A 357 -43.02 -0.46 4.97
N ARG A 358 -43.44 0.42 4.10
CA ARG A 358 -43.78 1.80 4.46
C ARG A 358 -44.85 1.81 5.55
N SER A 359 -44.65 2.56 6.60
CA SER A 359 -45.54 2.64 7.77
C SER A 359 -45.76 4.10 8.17
N GLU A 360 -46.93 4.38 8.78
CA GLU A 360 -47.22 5.67 9.38
C GLU A 360 -46.53 5.81 10.75
N GLU A 361 -45.95 6.99 11.04
CA GLU A 361 -45.50 7.39 12.37
C GLU A 361 -46.62 8.20 13.07
N ASP A 362 -46.60 8.26 14.41
CA ASP A 362 -47.60 8.91 15.26
C ASP A 362 -47.83 10.43 14.96
N ASN A 363 -47.09 11.03 14.10
CA ASN A 363 -47.10 12.46 13.76
C ASN A 363 -47.61 12.75 12.33
N GLY A 364 -48.25 11.78 11.66
CA GLY A 364 -48.77 11.92 10.31
C GLY A 364 -47.72 11.85 9.19
N PHE A 365 -46.47 11.48 9.53
CA PHE A 365 -45.44 11.15 8.55
C PHE A 365 -45.42 9.65 8.26
N GLU A 366 -45.09 9.30 7.03
CA GLU A 366 -44.83 7.93 6.68
C GLU A 366 -43.31 7.71 6.55
N VAL A 367 -42.85 6.56 7.01
CA VAL A 367 -41.45 6.17 6.98
C VAL A 367 -41.31 4.84 6.23
N ALA A 368 -40.39 4.81 5.28
CA ALA A 368 -40.01 3.57 4.59
C ALA A 368 -38.49 3.31 4.78
N PRO A 369 -38.06 2.05 4.91
CA PRO A 369 -36.65 1.70 4.83
C PRO A 369 -36.14 1.95 3.42
N GLY A 370 -34.86 2.36 3.33
CA GLY A 370 -34.23 2.60 2.05
C GLY A 370 -32.75 2.26 2.07
N ASP A 371 -32.23 1.93 0.91
CA ASP A 371 -30.81 1.61 0.72
C ASP A 371 -30.30 0.53 1.69
N MET A 372 -31.14 -0.45 2.03
CA MET A 372 -30.84 -1.49 3.02
C MET A 372 -29.78 -2.45 2.48
N TRP A 373 -28.71 -2.63 3.26
CA TRP A 373 -27.61 -3.53 2.91
C TRP A 373 -27.50 -4.68 3.91
N PRO A 374 -27.96 -5.90 3.56
CA PRO A 374 -27.83 -7.08 4.41
C PRO A 374 -26.37 -7.53 4.48
N THR A 375 -25.95 -7.92 5.66
CA THR A 375 -24.61 -8.48 5.91
C THR A 375 -24.71 -9.57 6.96
N TRP A 376 -24.02 -10.69 6.74
CA TRP A 376 -23.93 -11.76 7.72
C TRP A 376 -23.08 -11.29 8.92
N HIS A 377 -23.67 -11.35 10.11
CA HIS A 377 -22.97 -11.06 11.35
C HIS A 377 -22.56 -12.37 12.04
N ALA A 378 -21.31 -12.76 11.84
CA ALA A 378 -20.80 -14.09 12.24
C ALA A 378 -20.94 -14.36 13.75
N LYS A 379 -20.78 -13.34 14.61
CA LYS A 379 -20.86 -13.49 16.07
C LYS A 379 -22.26 -13.89 16.55
N SER A 380 -23.33 -13.35 15.95
CA SER A 380 -24.71 -13.67 16.35
C SER A 380 -25.35 -14.77 15.52
N GLY A 381 -24.82 -15.09 14.34
CA GLY A 381 -25.44 -16.00 13.40
C GLY A 381 -26.72 -15.43 12.76
N LEU A 382 -26.81 -14.12 12.61
CA LEU A 382 -27.94 -13.39 12.06
C LEU A 382 -27.51 -12.55 10.87
N ILE A 383 -28.46 -12.16 10.03
CA ILE A 383 -28.27 -11.12 9.03
C ILE A 383 -28.73 -9.80 9.63
N ILE A 384 -27.89 -8.77 9.52
CA ILE A 384 -28.22 -7.40 9.90
C ILE A 384 -28.18 -6.54 8.63
N ALA A 385 -29.33 -6.05 8.18
CA ALA A 385 -29.41 -5.05 7.12
C ALA A 385 -29.33 -3.65 7.73
N THR A 386 -28.42 -2.81 7.26
CA THR A 386 -28.30 -1.40 7.67
C THR A 386 -28.63 -0.48 6.50
N GLY A 387 -29.24 0.66 6.79
CA GLY A 387 -29.68 1.58 5.76
C GLY A 387 -30.09 2.94 6.30
N LYS A 388 -31.03 3.56 5.63
CA LYS A 388 -31.63 4.84 6.02
C LYS A 388 -33.15 4.77 5.97
N THR A 389 -33.80 5.83 6.42
CA THR A 389 -35.22 6.03 6.18
C THR A 389 -35.48 6.95 4.99
N PHE A 390 -36.53 6.69 4.25
CA PHE A 390 -37.23 7.65 3.43
C PHE A 390 -38.45 8.17 4.22
N ASN A 391 -38.63 9.48 4.26
CA ASN A 391 -39.75 10.08 4.97
C ASN A 391 -40.69 10.75 3.96
N PHE A 392 -41.99 10.62 4.19
CA PHE A 392 -43.03 11.16 3.33
C PHE A 392 -44.02 11.97 4.14
N GLU A 393 -44.51 13.07 3.56
CA GLU A 393 -45.56 13.91 4.11
C GLU A 393 -46.63 14.11 3.04
N GLY A 394 -47.87 13.71 3.32
CA GLY A 394 -48.96 13.78 2.37
C GLY A 394 -48.69 13.02 1.06
N GLY A 395 -48.01 11.88 1.15
CA GLY A 395 -47.60 11.06 0.00
C GLY A 395 -46.40 11.57 -0.77
N LYS A 396 -45.85 12.75 -0.45
CA LYS A 396 -44.68 13.30 -1.08
C LYS A 396 -43.45 13.06 -0.23
N ARG A 397 -42.35 12.66 -0.87
CA ARG A 397 -41.07 12.46 -0.19
C ARG A 397 -40.56 13.78 0.38
N GLU A 398 -40.39 13.84 1.71
CA GLU A 398 -39.69 14.93 2.39
C GLU A 398 -38.18 14.79 2.18
N ILE A 399 -37.56 15.84 1.70
CA ILE A 399 -36.17 15.80 1.35
C ILE A 399 -35.31 16.22 2.55
N PHE A 400 -34.60 15.26 3.19
CA PHE A 400 -33.31 15.41 3.89
C PHE A 400 -33.28 15.83 5.36
N ASN A 401 -34.35 16.11 6.06
CA ASN A 401 -34.24 16.66 7.43
C ASN A 401 -34.56 15.67 8.55
N ARG A 402 -35.13 14.49 8.23
CA ARG A 402 -35.64 13.52 9.21
C ARG A 402 -35.09 12.10 9.00
N GLU A 403 -34.10 11.95 8.12
CA GLU A 403 -33.51 10.62 7.91
C GLU A 403 -32.94 10.07 9.22
N LYS A 404 -33.05 8.77 9.40
CA LYS A 404 -32.52 8.01 10.54
C LYS A 404 -31.63 6.88 10.00
N VAL A 405 -30.60 6.51 10.73
CA VAL A 405 -29.91 5.23 10.48
C VAL A 405 -30.87 4.12 10.86
N SER A 406 -31.34 3.37 9.87
CA SER A 406 -32.24 2.24 10.07
C SER A 406 -31.50 0.92 9.99
N TYR A 407 -32.00 -0.08 10.70
CA TYR A 407 -31.53 -1.46 10.58
C TYR A 407 -32.66 -2.44 10.80
N ALA A 408 -32.50 -3.65 10.25
CA ALA A 408 -33.39 -4.76 10.47
C ALA A 408 -32.59 -6.05 10.63
N VAL A 409 -33.11 -6.98 11.42
CA VAL A 409 -32.44 -8.25 11.73
C VAL A 409 -33.27 -9.40 11.12
N MET A 410 -32.59 -10.31 10.43
CA MET A 410 -33.20 -11.52 9.88
C MET A 410 -32.59 -12.76 10.53
N ASN A 411 -33.44 -13.64 10.99
CA ASN A 411 -33.03 -14.95 11.47
C ASN A 411 -33.00 -15.95 10.31
N PRO A 412 -31.83 -16.44 9.88
CA PRO A 412 -31.73 -17.33 8.73
C PRO A 412 -32.34 -18.71 8.93
N LYS A 413 -32.63 -19.12 10.19
CA LYS A 413 -33.27 -20.39 10.48
C LYS A 413 -34.80 -20.33 10.27
N SER A 414 -35.45 -19.22 10.64
CA SER A 414 -36.88 -19.02 10.40
C SER A 414 -37.18 -18.35 9.06
N GLY A 415 -36.18 -17.63 8.48
CA GLY A 415 -36.39 -16.81 7.29
C GLY A 415 -37.07 -15.46 7.58
N GLU A 416 -37.34 -15.14 8.84
CA GLU A 416 -38.15 -13.99 9.24
C GLU A 416 -37.29 -12.75 9.51
N TRP A 417 -37.75 -11.59 9.04
CA TRP A 417 -37.21 -10.27 9.34
C TRP A 417 -37.99 -9.65 10.51
N ALA A 418 -37.25 -9.21 11.52
CA ALA A 418 -37.79 -8.38 12.57
C ALA A 418 -38.18 -6.97 12.02
N PRO A 419 -39.08 -6.25 12.68
CA PRO A 419 -39.43 -4.88 12.33
C PRO A 419 -38.19 -3.97 12.30
N MET A 420 -38.23 -2.96 11.42
CA MET A 420 -37.21 -1.94 11.32
C MET A 420 -37.01 -1.20 12.65
N LYS A 421 -35.74 -1.04 13.05
CA LYS A 421 -35.29 -0.27 14.22
C LYS A 421 -34.37 0.86 13.80
N PHE A 422 -34.08 1.78 14.71
CA PHE A 422 -33.22 2.91 14.47
C PHE A 422 -32.02 2.93 15.42
N LEU A 423 -30.83 3.20 14.87
CA LEU A 423 -29.65 3.47 15.69
C LEU A 423 -29.77 4.86 16.32
N LYS A 424 -29.71 4.93 17.63
CA LYS A 424 -29.68 6.21 18.35
C LYS A 424 -28.26 6.78 18.30
N MET A 425 -28.09 7.82 17.50
CA MET A 425 -26.84 8.59 17.42
C MET A 425 -26.74 9.61 18.57
N PRO A 426 -25.54 10.05 18.97
CA PRO A 426 -25.39 11.17 19.90
C PRO A 426 -25.92 12.47 19.28
N GLU A 427 -26.25 13.45 20.12
CA GLU A 427 -26.75 14.75 19.65
C GLU A 427 -25.67 15.60 18.98
N LYS A 428 -24.42 15.41 19.39
CA LYS A 428 -23.25 16.16 18.89
C LYS A 428 -22.11 15.22 18.50
N ASP A 429 -21.35 15.67 17.51
CA ASP A 429 -20.09 15.04 17.13
C ASP A 429 -18.95 15.43 18.11
N ARG A 430 -17.76 14.87 17.92
CA ARG A 430 -16.58 15.17 18.77
C ARG A 430 -16.09 16.61 18.66
N LEU A 431 -16.45 17.32 17.60
CA LEU A 431 -16.18 18.76 17.41
C LEU A 431 -17.26 19.64 18.03
N GLY A 432 -18.27 19.06 18.71
CA GLY A 432 -19.37 19.76 19.35
C GLY A 432 -20.47 20.22 18.39
N MET A 433 -20.43 19.82 17.11
CA MET A 433 -21.44 20.15 16.11
C MET A 433 -22.64 19.21 16.20
N THR A 434 -23.85 19.72 15.96
CA THR A 434 -25.07 18.92 16.01
C THR A 434 -25.11 17.86 14.92
N ILE A 435 -25.52 16.64 15.27
CA ILE A 435 -25.78 15.54 14.33
C ILE A 435 -27.25 15.57 13.93
N VAL A 436 -27.51 15.91 12.67
CA VAL A 436 -28.88 15.98 12.11
C VAL A 436 -29.00 15.01 10.94
N ALA A 437 -30.15 14.34 10.85
CA ALA A 437 -30.49 13.41 9.78
C ALA A 437 -29.36 12.40 9.44
N PRO A 438 -28.90 11.61 10.43
CA PRO A 438 -27.86 10.61 10.20
C PRO A 438 -28.37 9.49 9.28
N ASN A 439 -27.49 8.96 8.44
CA ASN A 439 -27.87 8.06 7.36
C ASN A 439 -26.73 7.10 7.06
N ALA A 440 -27.04 5.79 6.99
CA ALA A 440 -26.11 4.71 6.63
C ALA A 440 -26.53 3.99 5.32
N GLY A 441 -27.35 4.63 4.50
CA GLY A 441 -27.79 4.04 3.24
C GLY A 441 -26.67 3.91 2.21
N ASN A 442 -26.65 2.78 1.50
CA ASN A 442 -25.66 2.41 0.50
C ASN A 442 -24.22 2.29 1.05
N ASN A 443 -24.05 2.01 2.32
CA ASN A 443 -22.77 2.00 2.99
C ASN A 443 -22.30 0.55 3.25
N GLN A 444 -21.19 0.18 2.63
CA GLN A 444 -20.49 -1.06 2.96
C GLN A 444 -19.84 -0.91 4.34
N ARG A 445 -20.08 -1.86 5.24
CA ARG A 445 -19.59 -1.87 6.61
C ARG A 445 -18.60 -3.01 6.86
N VAL A 446 -17.92 -2.98 8.01
CA VAL A 446 -17.03 -4.06 8.48
C VAL A 446 -17.50 -4.54 9.84
N ASP A 447 -17.71 -5.85 9.97
CA ASP A 447 -18.03 -6.51 11.24
C ASP A 447 -16.71 -7.05 11.86
N LEU A 448 -16.44 -6.70 13.11
CA LEU A 448 -15.21 -7.07 13.82
C LEU A 448 -15.32 -8.47 14.43
N PRO A 449 -14.20 -9.18 14.66
CA PRO A 449 -14.22 -10.52 15.26
C PRO A 449 -14.89 -10.60 16.64
N ASN A 450 -14.88 -9.50 17.41
CA ASN A 450 -15.55 -9.43 18.70
C ASN A 450 -17.07 -9.22 18.61
N GLY A 451 -17.60 -9.02 17.41
CA GLY A 451 -19.01 -8.76 17.14
C GLY A 451 -19.39 -7.27 17.13
N ASP A 452 -18.47 -6.36 17.32
CA ASP A 452 -18.73 -4.95 17.06
C ASP A 452 -18.84 -4.69 15.55
N ILE A 453 -19.59 -3.67 15.18
CA ILE A 453 -19.83 -3.28 13.81
C ILE A 453 -19.24 -1.89 13.57
N LEU A 454 -18.40 -1.76 12.55
CA LEU A 454 -17.92 -0.48 12.05
C LEU A 454 -18.85 -0.03 10.91
N LEU A 455 -19.75 0.89 11.22
CA LEU A 455 -20.78 1.38 10.31
C LEU A 455 -20.45 2.79 9.83
N PRO A 456 -20.15 3.01 8.54
CA PRO A 456 -20.04 4.35 7.99
C PRO A 456 -21.38 5.07 8.00
N VAL A 457 -21.40 6.31 8.46
CA VAL A 457 -22.60 7.15 8.58
C VAL A 457 -22.28 8.55 8.07
N ARG A 458 -23.20 9.13 7.30
CA ARG A 458 -23.16 10.57 6.99
C ARG A 458 -24.25 11.30 7.78
N TYR A 459 -24.03 12.57 8.10
CA TYR A 459 -25.00 13.42 8.76
C TYR A 459 -24.85 14.89 8.33
N GLN A 460 -25.82 15.72 8.68
CA GLN A 460 -25.79 17.18 8.50
C GLN A 460 -25.47 17.86 9.83
N ARG A 461 -24.80 19.01 9.79
CA ARG A 461 -24.49 19.83 10.96
C ARG A 461 -25.54 20.91 11.26
N GLY A 462 -26.67 20.87 10.55
CA GLY A 462 -27.80 21.78 10.73
C GLY A 462 -28.97 21.47 9.80
N LEU A 463 -30.18 21.78 10.22
CA LEU A 463 -31.45 21.45 9.52
C LEU A 463 -31.55 21.99 8.08
N LYS A 464 -30.84 23.07 7.75
CA LYS A 464 -30.86 23.69 6.41
C LYS A 464 -29.51 23.54 5.66
N GLN A 465 -28.55 22.86 6.25
CA GLN A 465 -27.21 22.68 5.67
C GLN A 465 -27.14 21.36 4.93
N ARG A 466 -27.10 21.40 3.61
CA ARG A 466 -26.94 20.20 2.78
C ARG A 466 -25.48 19.76 2.61
N ASN A 467 -24.56 20.25 3.44
CA ASN A 467 -23.18 19.82 3.44
C ASN A 467 -23.00 18.69 4.45
N TYR A 468 -22.70 17.49 3.95
CA TYR A 468 -22.61 16.26 4.75
C TYR A 468 -21.23 16.04 5.31
N THR A 469 -21.19 15.60 6.56
CA THR A 469 -20.01 15.06 7.24
C THR A 469 -20.16 13.56 7.35
N THR A 470 -19.07 12.85 7.12
CA THR A 470 -18.99 11.38 7.24
C THR A 470 -18.15 10.99 8.45
N VAL A 471 -18.63 10.01 9.19
CA VAL A 471 -17.92 9.33 10.28
C VAL A 471 -18.04 7.82 10.11
N VAL A 472 -17.16 7.05 10.74
CA VAL A 472 -17.39 5.62 10.98
C VAL A 472 -17.75 5.43 12.44
N VAL A 473 -18.92 4.84 12.67
CA VAL A 473 -19.49 4.58 14.00
C VAL A 473 -19.15 3.15 14.40
N ARG A 474 -18.65 2.97 15.61
CA ARG A 474 -18.52 1.65 16.23
C ARG A 474 -19.78 1.33 17.00
N CYS A 475 -20.45 0.26 16.64
CA CYS A 475 -21.69 -0.21 17.25
C CYS A 475 -21.45 -1.56 17.94
N GLY A 476 -22.14 -1.75 19.06
CA GLY A 476 -22.35 -3.08 19.65
C GLY A 476 -23.65 -3.68 19.17
N PHE A 477 -23.73 -5.01 19.11
CA PHE A 477 -24.96 -5.75 18.79
C PHE A 477 -25.15 -6.91 19.76
N ASP A 478 -26.32 -6.98 20.42
CA ASP A 478 -26.64 -7.96 21.44
C ASP A 478 -27.47 -9.16 20.92
N GLY A 479 -27.73 -9.22 19.61
CA GLY A 479 -28.59 -10.19 18.95
C GLY A 479 -29.93 -9.60 18.50
N GLU A 480 -30.31 -8.44 19.03
CA GLU A 480 -31.56 -7.76 18.72
C GLU A 480 -31.38 -6.27 18.45
N THR A 481 -30.55 -5.61 19.25
CA THR A 481 -30.41 -4.14 19.25
C THR A 481 -29.00 -3.72 18.87
N LEU A 482 -28.93 -2.82 17.90
CA LEU A 482 -27.69 -2.13 17.50
C LEU A 482 -27.52 -0.88 18.38
N THR A 483 -26.42 -0.80 19.11
CA THR A 483 -26.14 0.26 20.07
C THR A 483 -24.89 1.03 19.68
N TYR A 484 -24.98 2.35 19.61
CA TYR A 484 -23.82 3.22 19.44
C TYR A 484 -22.84 3.06 20.61
N LYS A 485 -21.55 2.95 20.29
CA LYS A 485 -20.45 2.93 21.27
C LYS A 485 -19.55 4.14 21.14
N ASP A 486 -19.08 4.42 19.92
CA ASP A 486 -18.14 5.50 19.63
C ASP A 486 -18.12 5.83 18.13
N HIS A 487 -17.50 6.93 17.73
CA HIS A 487 -17.17 7.25 16.34
C HIS A 487 -15.81 7.98 16.30
N GLY A 488 -15.17 8.02 15.15
CA GLY A 488 -13.86 8.61 14.97
C GLY A 488 -13.88 9.94 14.22
N SER A 489 -12.98 10.08 13.26
CA SER A 489 -12.74 11.30 12.49
C SER A 489 -13.99 11.82 11.77
N GLU A 490 -14.31 13.09 11.95
CA GLU A 490 -15.34 13.81 11.19
C GLU A 490 -14.77 14.29 9.85
N LEU A 491 -15.02 13.50 8.80
CA LEU A 491 -14.54 13.78 7.45
C LEU A 491 -15.52 14.68 6.69
N ASN A 492 -15.03 15.81 6.20
CA ASN A 492 -15.86 16.80 5.50
C ASN A 492 -15.02 17.56 4.47
N ILE A 493 -15.68 18.09 3.45
CA ILE A 493 -15.16 19.11 2.53
C ILE A 493 -16.13 20.30 2.53
N PRO A 494 -15.66 21.55 2.62
CA PRO A 494 -16.52 22.72 2.77
C PRO A 494 -17.08 23.22 1.43
N ARG A 495 -17.45 22.29 0.54
CA ARG A 495 -18.04 22.61 -0.76
C ARG A 495 -19.18 21.65 -1.08
N ASP A 496 -20.16 22.11 -1.85
CA ASP A 496 -21.28 21.32 -2.34
C ASP A 496 -22.01 20.54 -1.24
N ARG A 497 -22.37 19.29 -1.50
CA ARG A 497 -22.99 18.41 -0.52
C ARG A 497 -22.01 17.76 0.47
N GLY A 498 -20.70 18.12 0.45
CA GLY A 498 -19.72 17.49 1.32
C GLY A 498 -19.44 16.04 0.95
N LEU A 499 -19.25 15.20 1.98
CA LEU A 499 -18.90 13.78 1.82
C LEU A 499 -20.07 12.89 2.28
N TYR A 500 -20.45 11.91 1.44
CA TYR A 500 -21.62 11.06 1.70
C TYR A 500 -21.51 9.69 1.02
N GLU A 501 -22.42 8.76 1.37
CA GLU A 501 -22.42 7.37 0.91
C GLU A 501 -21.03 6.72 0.98
N PRO A 502 -20.41 6.70 2.16
CA PRO A 502 -19.11 6.10 2.38
C PRO A 502 -19.18 4.57 2.31
N SER A 503 -18.09 3.92 1.92
CA SER A 503 -17.94 2.46 1.99
C SER A 503 -16.62 2.09 2.62
N LEU A 504 -16.66 1.17 3.58
CA LEU A 504 -15.54 0.72 4.40
C LEU A 504 -15.19 -0.72 4.08
N THR A 505 -13.90 -1.02 4.03
CA THR A 505 -13.37 -2.40 4.02
C THR A 505 -12.12 -2.52 4.88
N GLU A 506 -11.78 -3.74 5.27
CA GLU A 506 -10.50 -4.07 5.89
C GLU A 506 -9.64 -4.84 4.88
N PHE A 507 -8.35 -4.52 4.83
CA PHE A 507 -7.37 -5.25 4.03
C PHE A 507 -5.97 -5.11 4.66
N GLU A 508 -5.33 -6.26 4.94
CA GLU A 508 -3.97 -6.34 5.52
C GLU A 508 -3.78 -5.48 6.79
N GLY A 509 -4.79 -5.50 7.68
CA GLY A 509 -4.74 -4.79 8.96
C GLY A 509 -4.87 -3.26 8.85
N TRP A 510 -5.35 -2.76 7.72
CA TRP A 510 -5.78 -1.40 7.51
C TRP A 510 -7.24 -1.33 7.09
N TYR A 511 -7.91 -0.24 7.47
CA TYR A 511 -9.28 0.06 7.06
C TYR A 511 -9.27 1.13 5.98
N TYR A 512 -9.95 0.88 4.87
CA TYR A 512 -10.01 1.76 3.70
C TYR A 512 -11.42 2.29 3.54
N LEU A 513 -11.54 3.61 3.43
CA LEU A 513 -12.82 4.31 3.32
C LEU A 513 -12.86 5.10 2.00
N THR A 514 -13.83 4.78 1.13
CA THR A 514 -14.15 5.60 -0.05
C THR A 514 -15.34 6.50 0.24
N LEU A 515 -15.36 7.67 -0.35
CA LEU A 515 -16.27 8.76 -0.03
C LEU A 515 -16.79 9.40 -1.32
N ARG A 516 -18.09 9.38 -1.49
CA ARG A 516 -18.75 10.07 -2.60
C ARG A 516 -18.80 11.58 -2.35
N ALA A 517 -18.57 12.38 -3.41
CA ALA A 517 -18.86 13.83 -3.45
C ALA A 517 -19.32 14.23 -4.85
N ASP A 518 -19.71 15.49 -5.04
CA ASP A 518 -20.42 15.93 -6.25
C ASP A 518 -19.54 16.03 -7.49
N HIS A 519 -18.28 16.41 -7.35
CA HIS A 519 -17.37 16.66 -8.49
C HIS A 519 -16.21 15.68 -8.58
N SER A 520 -15.80 15.11 -7.47
CA SER A 520 -14.77 14.08 -7.38
C SER A 520 -15.01 13.19 -6.17
N ALA A 521 -14.67 11.93 -6.25
CA ALA A 521 -14.71 11.03 -5.12
C ALA A 521 -13.39 11.05 -4.36
N PHE A 522 -13.42 10.66 -3.07
CA PHE A 522 -12.27 10.69 -2.17
C PHE A 522 -12.01 9.32 -1.55
N VAL A 523 -10.80 9.15 -1.04
CA VAL A 523 -10.34 7.96 -0.33
C VAL A 523 -9.47 8.33 0.86
N THR A 524 -9.52 7.50 1.88
CA THR A 524 -8.59 7.54 3.02
C THR A 524 -8.42 6.16 3.62
N ARG A 525 -7.48 6.01 4.57
CA ARG A 525 -7.28 4.78 5.34
C ARG A 525 -6.97 5.09 6.80
N GLY A 526 -7.14 4.11 7.66
CA GLY A 526 -6.84 4.20 9.09
C GLY A 526 -6.51 2.84 9.70
N LYS A 527 -5.94 2.83 10.90
CA LYS A 527 -5.52 1.58 11.58
C LYS A 527 -6.59 0.96 12.47
N ASP A 528 -7.49 1.76 13.02
CA ASP A 528 -8.49 1.31 14.01
C ASP A 528 -9.93 1.23 13.45
N GLY A 529 -10.12 1.63 12.20
CA GLY A 529 -11.38 1.60 11.48
C GLY A 529 -12.36 2.74 11.81
N ILE A 530 -12.01 3.66 12.73
CA ILE A 530 -12.79 4.85 13.05
C ILE A 530 -12.02 6.15 12.88
N ASN A 531 -10.69 6.15 13.05
CA ASN A 531 -9.83 7.29 12.81
C ASN A 531 -9.05 7.12 11.51
N PHE A 532 -9.02 8.15 10.68
CA PHE A 532 -8.50 8.09 9.31
C PHE A 532 -7.45 9.18 9.04
N GLU A 533 -6.53 8.87 8.12
CA GLU A 533 -5.59 9.84 7.55
C GLU A 533 -6.35 10.95 6.79
N SER A 534 -5.62 11.98 6.35
CA SER A 534 -6.20 13.01 5.47
C SER A 534 -6.77 12.41 4.19
N ILE A 535 -7.97 12.85 3.81
CA ILE A 535 -8.63 12.41 2.58
C ILE A 535 -7.84 12.85 1.34
N ARG A 536 -7.87 12.03 0.29
CA ARG A 536 -7.25 12.28 -1.01
C ARG A 536 -8.27 12.08 -2.11
N GLU A 537 -8.21 12.89 -3.16
CA GLU A 537 -9.02 12.65 -4.36
C GLU A 537 -8.57 11.34 -5.05
N TRP A 538 -9.54 10.59 -5.56
CA TRP A 538 -9.26 9.40 -6.33
C TRP A 538 -8.51 9.73 -7.62
N LYS A 539 -7.35 9.08 -7.80
CA LYS A 539 -6.50 9.18 -8.99
C LYS A 539 -6.06 7.80 -9.46
N PHE A 540 -5.66 7.73 -10.70
CA PHE A 540 -4.86 6.62 -11.19
C PHE A 540 -3.40 6.73 -10.72
N ASP A 541 -2.64 5.64 -10.85
CA ASP A 541 -1.22 5.58 -10.48
C ASP A 541 -0.35 6.52 -11.33
N ASP A 542 -0.76 6.87 -12.54
CA ASP A 542 -0.12 7.88 -13.39
C ASP A 542 -0.39 9.34 -12.95
N GLY A 543 -1.17 9.54 -11.87
CA GLY A 543 -1.50 10.85 -11.31
C GLY A 543 -2.71 11.55 -11.94
N THR A 544 -3.29 11.01 -13.01
CA THR A 544 -4.50 11.55 -13.62
C THR A 544 -5.73 11.30 -12.75
N SER A 545 -6.75 12.14 -12.87
CA SER A 545 -8.02 11.96 -12.14
C SER A 545 -8.69 10.65 -12.50
N LEU A 546 -9.25 9.95 -11.51
CA LEU A 546 -10.08 8.76 -11.75
C LEU A 546 -11.36 9.09 -12.52
N GLY A 547 -11.85 10.32 -12.41
CA GLY A 547 -13.09 10.75 -13.07
C GLY A 547 -14.38 10.24 -12.42
N SER A 548 -14.29 9.55 -11.28
CA SER A 548 -15.46 9.12 -10.51
C SER A 548 -16.02 10.28 -9.69
N TYR A 549 -17.33 10.50 -9.78
CA TYR A 549 -18.02 11.58 -9.10
C TYR A 549 -19.53 11.27 -8.97
N ASN A 550 -20.15 11.84 -7.96
CA ASN A 550 -21.60 11.81 -7.75
C ASN A 550 -22.25 10.42 -7.89
N THR A 551 -21.48 9.38 -7.51
CA THR A 551 -21.90 7.98 -7.51
C THR A 551 -21.19 7.24 -6.37
N GLN A 552 -21.76 6.12 -5.96
CA GLN A 552 -21.19 5.25 -4.94
C GLN A 552 -19.96 4.52 -5.49
N GLN A 553 -19.04 4.22 -4.60
CA GLN A 553 -17.94 3.29 -4.86
C GLN A 553 -17.91 2.25 -3.74
N HIS A 554 -17.52 1.03 -4.07
CA HIS A 554 -17.46 -0.07 -3.11
C HIS A 554 -16.15 -0.83 -3.25
N TRP A 555 -15.79 -1.55 -2.19
CA TRP A 555 -14.57 -2.29 -2.09
C TRP A 555 -14.76 -3.78 -2.33
N ILE A 556 -13.81 -4.39 -3.01
CA ILE A 556 -13.63 -5.84 -3.07
C ILE A 556 -12.23 -6.17 -2.58
N THR A 557 -12.13 -7.23 -1.79
CA THR A 557 -10.86 -7.87 -1.45
C THR A 557 -10.89 -9.30 -1.97
N ALA A 558 -9.98 -9.66 -2.86
CA ALA A 558 -9.93 -10.99 -3.45
C ALA A 558 -8.50 -11.35 -3.89
N GLY A 559 -8.09 -12.59 -3.65
CA GLY A 559 -6.80 -13.13 -4.12
C GLY A 559 -5.56 -12.36 -3.65
N GLY A 560 -5.63 -11.70 -2.48
CA GLY A 560 -4.56 -10.84 -1.98
C GLY A 560 -4.50 -9.46 -2.65
N GLY A 561 -5.56 -9.01 -3.29
CA GLY A 561 -5.68 -7.68 -3.89
C GLY A 561 -6.83 -6.86 -3.28
N LEU A 562 -6.63 -5.56 -3.22
CA LEU A 562 -7.65 -4.56 -2.88
C LEU A 562 -8.18 -3.94 -4.16
N PHE A 563 -9.49 -3.91 -4.36
CA PHE A 563 -10.12 -3.40 -5.58
C PHE A 563 -11.22 -2.40 -5.28
N LEU A 564 -11.39 -1.43 -6.18
CA LEU A 564 -12.48 -0.48 -6.19
C LEU A 564 -13.48 -0.84 -7.30
N ILE A 565 -14.78 -0.80 -6.97
CA ILE A 565 -15.89 -0.85 -7.91
C ILE A 565 -16.42 0.58 -8.06
N TYR A 566 -16.51 1.08 -9.29
CA TYR A 566 -16.86 2.48 -9.54
C TYR A 566 -17.37 2.74 -10.95
N THR A 567 -18.02 3.87 -11.14
CA THR A 567 -18.29 4.46 -12.47
C THR A 567 -17.51 5.75 -12.62
N ARG A 568 -17.21 6.18 -13.84
CA ARG A 568 -16.43 7.38 -14.11
C ARG A 568 -16.77 8.03 -15.45
N LYS A 569 -16.49 9.31 -15.58
CA LYS A 569 -16.47 10.02 -16.88
C LYS A 569 -15.20 9.69 -17.67
N GLY A 570 -15.19 10.09 -18.94
CA GLY A 570 -14.04 9.88 -19.83
C GLY A 570 -13.86 8.42 -20.24
N ALA A 571 -14.97 7.73 -20.52
CA ALA A 571 -15.02 6.34 -20.92
C ALA A 571 -15.98 6.15 -22.12
N ASP A 572 -16.02 7.15 -23.02
CA ASP A 572 -16.96 7.21 -24.16
C ASP A 572 -18.42 7.03 -23.74
N ASN A 573 -18.79 7.65 -22.61
CA ASN A 573 -20.06 7.48 -21.93
C ASN A 573 -20.78 8.80 -21.58
N ASP A 574 -20.52 9.86 -22.34
CA ASP A 574 -21.15 11.18 -22.13
C ASP A 574 -22.66 11.17 -22.38
N HIS A 575 -23.17 10.19 -23.11
CA HIS A 575 -24.60 9.93 -23.31
C HIS A 575 -25.30 9.31 -22.08
N VAL A 576 -24.53 8.78 -21.11
CA VAL A 576 -25.06 8.14 -19.90
C VAL A 576 -25.25 9.16 -18.80
N PHE A 577 -26.44 9.21 -18.22
CA PHE A 577 -26.75 10.11 -17.10
C PHE A 577 -25.76 9.96 -15.95
N ARG A 578 -25.04 11.05 -15.61
CA ARG A 578 -23.99 11.10 -14.59
C ARG A 578 -22.86 10.09 -14.81
N HIS A 579 -22.64 9.64 -16.03
CA HIS A 579 -21.64 8.63 -16.42
C HIS A 579 -21.72 7.34 -15.57
N ARG A 580 -22.96 6.92 -15.19
CA ARG A 580 -23.21 5.78 -14.30
C ARG A 580 -23.22 4.43 -15.01
N ALA A 581 -22.62 4.34 -16.18
CA ALA A 581 -22.26 3.11 -16.90
C ALA A 581 -21.08 3.41 -17.82
N PRO A 582 -20.26 2.40 -18.13
CA PRO A 582 -20.20 1.06 -17.55
C PRO A 582 -19.71 1.07 -16.10
N LEU A 583 -19.88 -0.06 -15.38
CA LEU A 583 -19.30 -0.28 -14.05
C LEU A 583 -17.90 -0.86 -14.21
N PHE A 584 -16.92 -0.24 -13.56
CA PHE A 584 -15.51 -0.62 -13.62
C PHE A 584 -15.07 -1.33 -12.34
N ILE A 585 -14.01 -2.13 -12.47
CA ILE A 585 -13.18 -2.64 -11.37
C ILE A 585 -11.73 -2.31 -11.66
N GLY A 586 -11.00 -1.84 -10.65
CA GLY A 586 -9.57 -1.59 -10.72
C GLY A 586 -8.87 -1.94 -9.42
N GLN A 587 -7.66 -2.53 -9.49
CA GLN A 587 -6.86 -2.80 -8.31
C GLN A 587 -6.31 -1.50 -7.74
N VAL A 588 -6.39 -1.38 -6.42
CA VAL A 588 -5.91 -0.20 -5.68
C VAL A 588 -4.58 -0.52 -5.01
N HIS A 589 -3.65 0.38 -5.12
CA HIS A 589 -2.41 0.32 -4.35
C HIS A 589 -2.70 0.72 -2.89
N PRO A 590 -2.48 -0.16 -1.89
CA PRO A 590 -2.93 0.05 -0.52
C PRO A 590 -2.25 1.23 0.20
N GLU A 591 -1.05 1.64 -0.21
CA GLU A 591 -0.34 2.76 0.42
C GLU A 591 -0.58 4.09 -0.29
N THR A 592 -0.53 4.10 -1.63
CA THR A 592 -0.74 5.34 -2.40
C THR A 592 -2.20 5.71 -2.52
N LEU A 593 -3.12 4.77 -2.30
CA LEU A 593 -4.57 4.93 -2.49
C LEU A 593 -4.92 5.34 -3.93
N ARG A 594 -4.20 4.80 -4.91
CA ARG A 594 -4.40 5.04 -6.34
C ARG A 594 -4.86 3.78 -7.04
N VAL A 595 -5.75 3.94 -8.02
CA VAL A 595 -6.15 2.84 -8.88
C VAL A 595 -5.03 2.57 -9.88
N ILE A 596 -4.56 1.33 -9.97
CA ILE A 596 -3.55 0.90 -10.94
C ILE A 596 -4.23 0.83 -12.31
N ARG A 597 -3.98 1.83 -13.16
CA ARG A 597 -4.67 2.01 -14.45
C ARG A 597 -4.65 0.75 -15.32
N SER A 598 -3.52 0.07 -15.39
CA SER A 598 -3.37 -1.13 -16.21
C SER A 598 -4.21 -2.34 -15.74
N THR A 599 -4.84 -2.25 -14.57
CA THR A 599 -5.74 -3.28 -14.03
C THR A 599 -7.22 -2.93 -14.20
N GLU A 600 -7.52 -1.70 -14.63
CA GLU A 600 -8.90 -1.29 -14.87
C GLU A 600 -9.53 -2.15 -15.96
N ARG A 601 -10.73 -2.60 -15.71
CA ARG A 601 -11.58 -3.28 -16.70
C ARG A 601 -13.04 -3.00 -16.47
N ILE A 602 -13.85 -3.16 -17.52
CA ILE A 602 -15.29 -3.14 -17.40
C ILE A 602 -15.73 -4.42 -16.70
N LEU A 603 -16.44 -4.26 -15.58
CA LEU A 603 -17.03 -5.34 -14.82
C LEU A 603 -18.45 -5.66 -15.32
N ILE A 604 -19.26 -4.60 -15.47
CA ILE A 604 -20.60 -4.70 -16.06
C ILE A 604 -20.67 -3.68 -17.20
N PRO A 605 -20.86 -4.13 -18.45
CA PRO A 605 -20.99 -3.22 -19.58
C PRO A 605 -22.29 -2.40 -19.50
N GLU A 606 -22.33 -1.29 -20.18
CA GLU A 606 -23.56 -0.54 -20.38
C GLU A 606 -24.60 -1.40 -21.11
N ASN A 607 -25.82 -1.39 -20.60
CA ASN A 607 -26.97 -2.07 -21.18
C ASN A 607 -28.24 -1.24 -20.96
N HIS A 608 -28.20 0.03 -21.38
CA HIS A 608 -29.30 1.00 -21.25
C HIS A 608 -29.79 1.24 -19.81
N ALA A 609 -28.98 0.87 -18.80
CA ALA A 609 -29.27 1.03 -17.40
C ALA A 609 -28.17 1.87 -16.70
N THR A 610 -28.53 2.51 -15.59
CA THR A 610 -27.56 3.19 -14.74
C THR A 610 -27.02 2.22 -13.69
N LEU A 611 -25.72 2.01 -13.65
CA LEU A 611 -25.04 1.03 -12.80
C LEU A 611 -24.47 1.64 -11.49
N GLY A 612 -24.89 2.84 -11.15
CA GLY A 612 -24.36 3.58 -10.01
C GLY A 612 -24.87 3.14 -8.63
N ASN A 613 -25.75 2.13 -8.54
CA ASN A 613 -26.28 1.59 -7.30
C ASN A 613 -25.83 0.13 -7.08
N SER A 614 -24.58 -0.15 -7.39
CA SER A 614 -23.99 -1.48 -7.23
C SER A 614 -23.88 -1.90 -5.76
N GLY A 615 -23.83 -3.20 -5.50
CA GLY A 615 -23.55 -3.81 -4.21
C GLY A 615 -22.42 -4.81 -4.31
N VAL A 616 -21.78 -5.12 -3.20
CA VAL A 616 -20.73 -6.13 -3.11
C VAL A 616 -20.97 -7.05 -1.93
N CYS A 617 -20.60 -8.32 -2.08
CA CYS A 617 -20.60 -9.32 -1.02
C CYS A 617 -19.33 -10.15 -1.14
N ARG A 618 -18.50 -10.19 -0.12
CA ARG A 618 -17.36 -11.09 -0.06
C ARG A 618 -17.88 -12.51 0.20
N LEU A 619 -17.54 -13.44 -0.66
CA LEU A 619 -17.93 -14.85 -0.53
C LEU A 619 -16.86 -15.67 0.19
N ASN A 620 -15.60 -15.42 -0.17
CA ASN A 620 -14.40 -16.01 0.44
C ASN A 620 -13.17 -15.17 0.11
N ASP A 621 -11.97 -15.68 0.40
CA ASP A 621 -10.72 -14.94 0.17
C ASP A 621 -10.36 -14.74 -1.32
N ARG A 622 -11.04 -15.44 -2.23
CA ARG A 622 -10.77 -15.40 -3.67
C ARG A 622 -11.92 -14.87 -4.49
N GLU A 623 -13.12 -14.85 -3.93
CA GLU A 623 -14.35 -14.58 -4.67
C GLU A 623 -15.21 -13.54 -3.97
N SER A 624 -15.79 -12.68 -4.76
CA SER A 624 -16.79 -11.69 -4.33
C SER A 624 -17.89 -11.57 -5.38
N LEU A 625 -19.11 -11.37 -4.92
CA LEU A 625 -20.28 -11.11 -5.75
C LEU A 625 -20.46 -9.59 -5.90
N VAL A 626 -20.72 -9.14 -7.11
CA VAL A 626 -21.16 -7.78 -7.41
C VAL A 626 -22.57 -7.82 -7.97
N THR A 627 -23.46 -7.04 -7.36
CA THR A 627 -24.85 -6.89 -7.79
C THR A 627 -25.10 -5.48 -8.30
N CYS A 628 -25.99 -5.35 -9.26
CA CYS A 628 -26.45 -4.08 -9.78
C CYS A 628 -27.89 -4.23 -10.25
N GLY A 629 -28.70 -3.21 -10.04
CA GLY A 629 -30.09 -3.15 -10.46
C GLY A 629 -30.57 -1.73 -10.63
#